data_8203200b69d2c79693e261ea3b1e57f4
#
_entry.id   8203200b69d2c79693e261ea3b1e57f4
#
_cell.length_a   1.000
_cell.length_b   1.000
_cell.length_c   1.000
_cell.angle_alpha   90.00
_cell.angle_beta   90.00
_cell.angle_gamma   90.00
#
_symmetry.space_group_name_H-M   'P 1'
#
loop_
_entity.id
_entity.type
_entity.pdbx_description
1 polymer ?
#
loop_
_entity_poly.entity_id
_entity_poly.type
_entity_poly.pdbx_seq_one_letter_code
_entity_poly.pdbx_strand_id
1 'polypeptide(L)'
;MKWQHALKDYQLYLKIERGLSQNSIDSYALDIKKLICFLEENNIGLSPITISPEVVQGFIYETAKLVNARSQSRIISGLRSFFNYLVFEDYRTSNPLELIESPKIGRKLPDTLSMEEINQLIGEIDLAQETNGINIGERNRAILETLYGCGLRVSELINLKISDLFFDEGFIKVTGKGDKQRFVPIVPITQKYINIYKNEVRTHPKQKIQAGFEDTLFLNRRGKQLTRAMIFTIVKQLAEKAGFKKSISPHTFRHSFATHLLQNHADLRSIQLMLGHESITTTEIYVHLDKSHLTAVVEKYHPRK
;
A
#
# COMPACT_ATOMS: atom_id res chain seq x y z
N MET A 1 33.32 -13.08 9.35
CA MET A 1 32.48 -12.43 8.32
C MET A 1 32.21 -10.98 8.72
N LYS A 2 32.29 -10.02 7.78
CA LYS A 2 31.93 -8.61 8.03
C LYS A 2 30.42 -8.41 7.85
N TRP A 3 29.81 -7.49 8.59
CA TRP A 3 28.39 -7.17 8.51
C TRP A 3 27.90 -6.86 7.09
N GLN A 4 28.68 -6.08 6.33
CA GLN A 4 28.32 -5.69 4.96
C GLN A 4 28.25 -6.89 4.00
N HIS A 5 29.14 -7.89 4.16
CA HIS A 5 29.11 -9.12 3.35
C HIS A 5 27.89 -9.97 3.74
N ALA A 6 27.69 -10.22 5.03
CA ALA A 6 26.53 -10.98 5.51
C ALA A 6 25.19 -10.36 5.04
N LEU A 7 25.09 -9.03 5.08
CA LEU A 7 23.90 -8.32 4.64
C LEU A 7 23.67 -8.48 3.11
N LYS A 8 24.74 -8.39 2.31
CA LYS A 8 24.65 -8.55 0.85
C LYS A 8 24.24 -9.98 0.48
N ASP A 9 24.84 -10.97 1.10
CA ASP A 9 24.53 -12.39 0.87
C ASP A 9 23.08 -12.69 1.27
N TYR A 10 22.64 -12.17 2.43
CA TYR A 10 21.26 -12.29 2.86
C TYR A 10 20.27 -11.63 1.89
N GLN A 11 20.57 -10.46 1.33
CA GLN A 11 19.74 -9.83 0.32
C GLN A 11 19.61 -10.68 -0.93
N LEU A 12 20.69 -11.34 -1.37
CA LEU A 12 20.68 -12.28 -2.48
C LEU A 12 19.82 -13.52 -2.18
N TYR A 13 19.97 -14.11 -1.00
CA TYR A 13 19.12 -15.21 -0.51
C TYR A 13 17.63 -14.82 -0.55
N LEU A 14 17.27 -13.66 0.02
CA LEU A 14 15.89 -13.17 0.01
C LEU A 14 15.33 -12.98 -1.40
N LYS A 15 16.18 -12.54 -2.34
CA LYS A 15 15.79 -12.30 -3.74
C LYS A 15 15.63 -13.59 -4.51
N ILE A 16 16.64 -14.47 -4.45
CA ILE A 16 16.75 -15.65 -5.33
C ILE A 16 15.95 -16.83 -4.76
N GLU A 17 16.17 -17.16 -3.48
CA GLU A 17 15.57 -18.35 -2.89
C GLU A 17 14.19 -18.10 -2.30
N ARG A 18 13.99 -16.92 -1.67
CA ARG A 18 12.71 -16.57 -1.07
C ARG A 18 11.78 -15.79 -2.03
N GLY A 19 12.24 -15.37 -3.19
CA GLY A 19 11.43 -14.65 -4.19
C GLY A 19 10.79 -13.36 -3.68
N LEU A 20 11.42 -12.68 -2.70
CA LEU A 20 10.82 -11.50 -2.08
C LEU A 20 10.92 -10.27 -2.98
N SER A 21 9.92 -9.38 -2.86
CA SER A 21 9.95 -8.08 -3.54
C SER A 21 11.08 -7.19 -3.03
N GLN A 22 11.60 -6.31 -3.89
CA GLN A 22 12.67 -5.37 -3.52
C GLN A 22 12.34 -4.55 -2.28
N ASN A 23 11.10 -4.05 -2.16
CA ASN A 23 10.65 -3.32 -0.97
C ASN A 23 10.75 -4.14 0.33
N SER A 24 10.49 -5.46 0.26
CA SER A 24 10.64 -6.35 1.42
C SER A 24 12.10 -6.54 1.77
N ILE A 25 12.95 -6.77 0.76
CA ILE A 25 14.41 -6.91 0.93
C ILE A 25 15.00 -5.65 1.55
N ASP A 26 14.63 -4.47 1.04
CA ASP A 26 15.10 -3.18 1.56
C ASP A 26 14.65 -2.96 3.01
N SER A 27 13.43 -3.37 3.36
CA SER A 27 12.91 -3.28 4.72
C SER A 27 13.70 -4.16 5.70
N TYR A 28 13.98 -5.42 5.32
CA TYR A 28 14.84 -6.30 6.12
C TYR A 28 16.27 -5.77 6.24
N ALA A 29 16.84 -5.29 5.13
CA ALA A 29 18.18 -4.69 5.13
C ALA A 29 18.25 -3.46 6.06
N LEU A 30 17.21 -2.62 6.08
CA LEU A 30 17.16 -1.46 6.96
C LEU A 30 17.14 -1.86 8.44
N ASP A 31 16.48 -2.95 8.81
CA ASP A 31 16.45 -3.42 10.20
C ASP A 31 17.82 -3.91 10.66
N ILE A 32 18.55 -4.61 9.78
CA ILE A 32 19.93 -5.06 10.07
C ILE A 32 20.87 -3.85 10.16
N LYS A 33 20.73 -2.87 9.26
CA LYS A 33 21.54 -1.63 9.33
C LYS A 33 21.34 -0.87 10.64
N LYS A 34 20.13 -0.85 11.21
CA LYS A 34 19.91 -0.26 12.54
C LYS A 34 20.70 -0.95 13.64
N LEU A 35 20.80 -2.29 13.60
CA LEU A 35 21.63 -3.03 14.54
C LEU A 35 23.12 -2.69 14.31
N ILE A 36 23.57 -2.60 13.07
CA ILE A 36 24.97 -2.23 12.75
C ILE A 36 25.29 -0.83 13.31
N CYS A 37 24.43 0.17 13.06
CA CYS A 37 24.61 1.52 13.61
C CYS A 37 24.69 1.50 15.15
N PHE A 38 23.81 0.76 15.82
CA PHE A 38 23.85 0.62 17.26
C PHE A 38 25.20 0.04 17.76
N LEU A 39 25.73 -0.98 17.07
CA LEU A 39 27.03 -1.57 17.41
C LEU A 39 28.19 -0.56 17.23
N GLU A 40 28.15 0.22 16.14
CA GLU A 40 29.15 1.26 15.86
C GLU A 40 29.09 2.40 16.90
N GLU A 41 27.88 2.91 17.19
CA GLU A 41 27.68 3.97 18.19
C GLU A 41 28.13 3.58 19.60
N ASN A 42 28.01 2.30 19.95
CA ASN A 42 28.43 1.79 21.26
C ASN A 42 29.85 1.20 21.25
N ASN A 43 30.64 1.33 20.17
CA ASN A 43 31.95 0.78 19.97
C ASN A 43 32.03 -0.75 20.22
N ILE A 44 30.99 -1.49 19.85
CA ILE A 44 30.92 -2.95 20.00
C ILE A 44 31.46 -3.62 18.72
N GLY A 45 32.67 -4.11 18.77
CA GLY A 45 33.40 -4.72 17.65
C GLY A 45 32.99 -6.16 17.31
N LEU A 46 31.75 -6.57 17.52
CA LEU A 46 31.28 -7.93 17.27
C LEU A 46 30.84 -8.13 15.82
N SER A 47 31.08 -9.31 15.28
CA SER A 47 30.64 -9.73 13.92
C SER A 47 29.24 -10.34 13.95
N PRO A 48 28.57 -10.52 12.77
CA PRO A 48 27.30 -11.22 12.71
C PRO A 48 27.35 -12.65 13.29
N ILE A 49 28.52 -13.27 13.24
CA ILE A 49 28.73 -14.64 13.72
C ILE A 49 28.90 -14.66 15.24
N THR A 50 29.61 -13.67 15.83
CA THR A 50 30.00 -13.66 17.22
C THR A 50 29.12 -12.83 18.15
N ILE A 51 28.15 -12.09 17.61
CA ILE A 51 27.24 -11.27 18.42
C ILE A 51 26.44 -12.15 19.39
N SER A 52 26.42 -11.76 20.66
CA SER A 52 25.72 -12.51 21.70
C SER A 52 24.27 -12.11 21.86
N PRO A 53 23.42 -12.96 22.45
CA PRO A 53 22.01 -12.64 22.73
C PRO A 53 21.85 -11.37 23.58
N GLU A 54 22.72 -11.12 24.54
CA GLU A 54 22.68 -9.98 25.47
C GLU A 54 22.83 -8.66 24.70
N VAL A 55 23.76 -8.61 23.73
CA VAL A 55 23.97 -7.40 22.90
C VAL A 55 22.75 -7.13 22.01
N VAL A 56 22.17 -8.17 21.40
CA VAL A 56 20.95 -8.02 20.60
C VAL A 56 19.77 -7.60 21.47
N GLN A 57 19.65 -8.14 22.68
CA GLN A 57 18.63 -7.73 23.65
C GLN A 57 18.78 -6.26 24.04
N GLY A 58 20.04 -5.81 24.30
CA GLY A 58 20.35 -4.40 24.54
C GLY A 58 19.89 -3.49 23.39
N PHE A 59 20.18 -3.86 22.15
CA PHE A 59 19.67 -3.14 20.96
C PHE A 59 18.15 -3.06 20.93
N ILE A 60 17.44 -4.16 21.19
CA ILE A 60 15.98 -4.19 21.18
C ILE A 60 15.41 -3.33 22.29
N TYR A 61 16.04 -3.31 23.47
CA TYR A 61 15.64 -2.46 24.58
C TYR A 61 15.78 -0.96 24.24
N GLU A 62 16.93 -0.55 23.68
CA GLU A 62 17.11 0.84 23.25
C GLU A 62 16.14 1.23 22.11
N THR A 63 15.94 0.32 21.16
CA THR A 63 14.98 0.53 20.07
C THR A 63 13.54 0.70 20.61
N ALA A 64 13.15 0.00 21.68
CA ALA A 64 11.83 0.11 22.28
C ALA A 64 11.51 1.53 22.80
N LYS A 65 12.53 2.30 23.17
CA LYS A 65 12.38 3.69 23.62
C LYS A 65 12.08 4.64 22.47
N LEU A 66 12.49 4.28 21.24
CA LEU A 66 12.44 5.15 20.06
C LEU A 66 11.27 4.86 19.12
N VAL A 67 10.72 3.64 19.15
CA VAL A 67 9.67 3.20 18.22
C VAL A 67 8.47 2.59 18.95
N ASN A 68 7.31 2.59 18.31
CA ASN A 68 6.12 1.93 18.86
C ASN A 68 6.26 0.38 18.80
N ALA A 69 5.45 -0.33 19.61
CA ALA A 69 5.47 -1.79 19.72
C ALA A 69 5.34 -2.53 18.38
N ARG A 70 4.55 -2.01 17.43
CA ARG A 70 4.39 -2.62 16.09
C ARG A 70 5.68 -2.52 15.28
N SER A 71 6.34 -1.37 15.30
CA SER A 71 7.63 -1.15 14.63
C SER A 71 8.73 -2.00 15.28
N GLN A 72 8.74 -2.11 16.60
CA GLN A 72 9.68 -2.97 17.33
C GLN A 72 9.48 -4.44 16.95
N SER A 73 8.25 -4.94 16.95
CA SER A 73 7.94 -6.32 16.54
C SER A 73 8.40 -6.61 15.11
N ARG A 74 8.26 -5.64 14.20
CA ARG A 74 8.74 -5.77 12.82
C ARG A 74 10.27 -5.87 12.78
N ILE A 75 10.98 -5.04 13.54
CA ILE A 75 12.45 -5.07 13.61
C ILE A 75 12.92 -6.42 14.18
N ILE A 76 12.32 -6.90 15.26
CA ILE A 76 12.61 -8.23 15.82
C ILE A 76 12.43 -9.33 14.76
N SER A 77 11.33 -9.28 14.01
CA SER A 77 11.05 -10.25 12.94
C SER A 77 12.10 -10.18 11.81
N GLY A 78 12.54 -8.97 11.44
CA GLY A 78 13.58 -8.76 10.44
C GLY A 78 14.93 -9.32 10.88
N LEU A 79 15.35 -9.03 12.11
CA LEU A 79 16.59 -9.57 12.68
C LEU A 79 16.52 -11.10 12.86
N ARG A 80 15.38 -11.62 13.34
CA ARG A 80 15.19 -13.07 13.48
C ARG A 80 15.32 -13.79 12.14
N SER A 81 14.78 -13.22 11.08
CA SER A 81 14.93 -13.76 9.72
C SER A 81 16.39 -13.78 9.25
N PHE A 82 17.14 -12.70 9.52
CA PHE A 82 18.56 -12.62 9.18
C PHE A 82 19.41 -13.65 9.94
N PHE A 83 19.23 -13.76 11.25
CA PHE A 83 19.99 -14.72 12.04
C PHE A 83 19.58 -16.18 11.77
N ASN A 84 18.32 -16.44 11.43
CA ASN A 84 17.90 -17.76 10.92
C ASN A 84 18.59 -18.10 9.59
N TYR A 85 18.78 -17.13 8.70
CA TYR A 85 19.58 -17.31 7.49
C TYR A 85 21.02 -17.69 7.82
N LEU A 86 21.65 -17.01 8.77
CA LEU A 86 23.03 -17.34 9.19
C LEU A 86 23.13 -18.74 9.82
N VAL A 87 22.10 -19.21 10.50
CA VAL A 87 22.02 -20.59 11.01
C VAL A 87 21.80 -21.57 9.86
N PHE A 88 20.95 -21.26 8.90
CA PHE A 88 20.67 -22.07 7.72
C PHE A 88 21.92 -22.29 6.85
N GLU A 89 22.77 -21.28 6.72
CA GLU A 89 24.05 -21.31 5.98
C GLU A 89 25.24 -21.82 6.84
N ASP A 90 24.96 -22.42 7.99
CA ASP A 90 25.97 -22.95 8.92
C ASP A 90 27.03 -21.91 9.41
N TYR A 91 26.75 -20.60 9.30
CA TYR A 91 27.61 -19.55 9.84
C TYR A 91 27.47 -19.42 11.35
N ARG A 92 26.34 -19.87 11.92
CA ARG A 92 26.04 -19.87 13.37
C ARG A 92 25.32 -21.16 13.74
N THR A 93 25.51 -21.54 15.02
CA THR A 93 24.81 -22.71 15.59
C THR A 93 23.44 -22.38 16.18
N SER A 94 23.15 -21.11 16.50
CA SER A 94 21.90 -20.68 17.11
C SER A 94 21.55 -19.24 16.74
N ASN A 95 20.25 -18.91 16.81
CA ASN A 95 19.75 -17.56 16.61
C ASN A 95 19.77 -16.76 17.93
N PRO A 96 20.47 -15.60 18.02
CA PRO A 96 20.53 -14.82 19.26
C PRO A 96 19.18 -14.20 19.67
N LEU A 97 18.14 -14.25 18.80
CA LEU A 97 16.78 -13.80 19.11
C LEU A 97 15.84 -14.96 19.48
N GLU A 98 16.33 -16.17 19.67
CA GLU A 98 15.48 -17.34 19.90
C GLU A 98 14.56 -17.15 21.12
N LEU A 99 15.09 -16.64 22.22
CA LEU A 99 14.38 -16.39 23.47
C LEU A 99 13.77 -14.99 23.58
N ILE A 100 13.94 -14.12 22.57
CA ILE A 100 13.41 -12.77 22.62
C ILE A 100 11.96 -12.77 22.15
N GLU A 101 11.05 -12.45 23.05
CA GLU A 101 9.63 -12.31 22.72
C GLU A 101 9.34 -10.98 22.00
N SER A 102 8.43 -11.03 21.04
CA SER A 102 7.91 -9.81 20.43
C SER A 102 6.91 -9.13 21.36
N PRO A 103 6.86 -7.79 21.39
CA PRO A 103 5.91 -7.08 22.24
C PRO A 103 4.47 -7.45 21.86
N LYS A 104 3.61 -7.59 22.86
CA LYS A 104 2.18 -7.82 22.65
C LYS A 104 1.55 -6.57 22.01
N ILE A 105 1.05 -6.73 20.80
CA ILE A 105 0.38 -5.65 20.07
C ILE A 105 -1.12 -5.82 20.25
N GLY A 106 -1.77 -4.86 20.90
CA GLY A 106 -3.23 -4.80 20.97
C GLY A 106 -3.82 -4.73 19.55
N ARG A 107 -4.85 -5.52 19.28
CA ARG A 107 -5.62 -5.43 18.03
C ARG A 107 -6.47 -4.16 18.06
N LYS A 108 -5.94 -3.05 17.53
CA LYS A 108 -6.79 -1.91 17.24
C LYS A 108 -7.63 -2.25 16.01
N LEU A 109 -8.96 -2.18 16.14
CA LEU A 109 -9.84 -2.28 14.96
C LEU A 109 -9.46 -1.14 14.01
N PRO A 110 -9.30 -1.44 12.73
CA PRO A 110 -8.97 -0.40 11.76
C PRO A 110 -10.12 0.61 11.68
N ASP A 111 -9.77 1.88 11.63
CA ASP A 111 -10.74 2.97 11.47
C ASP A 111 -11.42 2.84 10.09
N THR A 112 -12.76 2.88 10.07
CA THR A 112 -13.58 2.96 8.86
C THR A 112 -14.22 4.34 8.75
N LEU A 113 -14.58 4.71 7.54
CA LEU A 113 -15.39 5.89 7.24
C LEU A 113 -16.83 5.45 6.99
N SER A 114 -17.80 6.17 7.54
CA SER A 114 -19.19 6.03 7.12
C SER A 114 -19.42 6.68 5.74
N MET A 115 -20.61 6.47 5.14
CA MET A 115 -20.96 7.12 3.89
C MET A 115 -21.01 8.65 4.01
N GLU A 116 -21.53 9.15 5.13
CA GLU A 116 -21.60 10.58 5.45
C GLU A 116 -20.19 11.18 5.54
N GLU A 117 -19.27 10.47 6.22
CA GLU A 117 -17.87 10.90 6.33
C GLU A 117 -17.14 10.89 4.98
N ILE A 118 -17.40 9.91 4.12
CA ILE A 118 -16.84 9.88 2.75
C ILE A 118 -17.39 11.05 1.94
N ASN A 119 -18.69 11.32 2.01
CA ASN A 119 -19.32 12.43 1.32
C ASN A 119 -18.80 13.78 1.85
N GLN A 120 -18.61 13.90 3.17
CA GLN A 120 -18.00 15.07 3.78
C GLN A 120 -16.58 15.32 3.26
N LEU A 121 -15.72 14.29 3.24
CA LEU A 121 -14.35 14.40 2.69
C LEU A 121 -14.33 14.84 1.23
N ILE A 122 -15.22 14.29 0.42
CA ILE A 122 -15.33 14.65 -0.99
C ILE A 122 -15.89 16.08 -1.13
N GLY A 123 -16.82 16.48 -0.27
CA GLY A 123 -17.40 17.82 -0.25
C GLY A 123 -16.40 18.93 0.11
N GLU A 124 -15.33 18.60 0.85
CA GLU A 124 -14.26 19.55 1.18
C GLU A 124 -13.30 19.82 0.01
N ILE A 125 -13.44 19.11 -1.10
CA ILE A 125 -12.63 19.36 -2.29
C ILE A 125 -13.11 20.65 -2.97
N ASP A 126 -12.25 21.64 -3.00
CA ASP A 126 -12.48 22.83 -3.82
C ASP A 126 -12.28 22.48 -5.29
N LEU A 127 -13.40 22.33 -6.02
CA LEU A 127 -13.39 21.98 -7.42
C LEU A 127 -12.81 23.07 -8.32
N ALA A 128 -12.81 24.33 -7.86
CA ALA A 128 -12.18 25.46 -8.54
C ALA A 128 -10.69 25.58 -8.23
N GLN A 129 -10.13 24.74 -7.36
CA GLN A 129 -8.73 24.81 -6.99
C GLN A 129 -7.82 24.59 -8.19
N GLU A 130 -7.09 25.62 -8.56
CA GLU A 130 -6.11 25.58 -9.64
C GLU A 130 -4.68 25.67 -9.13
N THR A 131 -3.78 25.03 -9.86
CA THR A 131 -2.34 25.20 -9.69
C THR A 131 -1.70 25.37 -11.08
N ASN A 132 -1.08 26.52 -11.31
CA ASN A 132 -0.53 26.89 -12.63
C ASN A 132 -1.59 26.86 -13.75
N GLY A 133 -2.84 27.20 -13.44
CA GLY A 133 -3.96 27.17 -14.36
C GLY A 133 -4.45 25.77 -14.75
N ILE A 134 -4.12 24.75 -13.94
CA ILE A 134 -4.60 23.38 -14.07
C ILE A 134 -5.50 23.10 -12.87
N ASN A 135 -6.73 22.67 -13.14
CA ASN A 135 -7.69 22.34 -12.10
C ASN A 135 -7.29 21.02 -11.40
N ILE A 136 -6.76 21.16 -10.17
CA ILE A 136 -6.39 20.00 -9.35
C ILE A 136 -7.54 19.50 -8.48
N GLY A 137 -8.61 20.26 -8.31
CA GLY A 137 -9.80 19.88 -7.57
C GLY A 137 -10.50 18.69 -8.20
N GLU A 138 -10.80 18.76 -9.50
CA GLU A 138 -11.41 17.66 -10.25
C GLU A 138 -10.54 16.41 -10.26
N ARG A 139 -9.22 16.56 -10.39
CA ARG A 139 -8.28 15.43 -10.23
C ARG A 139 -8.41 14.78 -8.85
N ASN A 140 -8.38 15.59 -7.80
CA ASN A 140 -8.44 15.08 -6.42
C ASN A 140 -9.78 14.38 -6.15
N ARG A 141 -10.87 14.90 -6.73
CA ARG A 141 -12.18 14.24 -6.67
C ARG A 141 -12.16 12.87 -7.37
N ALA A 142 -11.67 12.81 -8.60
CA ALA A 142 -11.55 11.54 -9.32
C ALA A 142 -10.69 10.52 -8.56
N ILE A 143 -9.61 10.97 -7.89
CA ILE A 143 -8.75 10.13 -7.04
C ILE A 143 -9.55 9.53 -5.87
N LEU A 144 -10.28 10.35 -5.09
CA LEU A 144 -11.03 9.86 -3.92
C LEU A 144 -12.17 8.93 -4.35
N GLU A 145 -12.90 9.30 -5.41
CA GLU A 145 -13.96 8.46 -5.98
C GLU A 145 -13.40 7.10 -6.44
N THR A 146 -12.22 7.07 -7.05
CA THR A 146 -11.58 5.82 -7.49
C THR A 146 -11.06 4.99 -6.30
N LEU A 147 -10.46 5.63 -5.29
CA LEU A 147 -10.01 4.93 -4.07
C LEU A 147 -11.17 4.23 -3.38
N TYR A 148 -12.29 4.90 -3.24
CA TYR A 148 -13.45 4.35 -2.56
C TYR A 148 -14.28 3.45 -3.49
N GLY A 149 -14.64 3.90 -4.68
CA GLY A 149 -15.54 3.17 -5.58
C GLY A 149 -14.97 1.86 -6.13
N CYS A 150 -13.64 1.71 -6.14
CA CYS A 150 -12.96 0.50 -6.59
C CYS A 150 -12.14 -0.18 -5.50
N GLY A 151 -12.07 0.37 -4.29
CA GLY A 151 -11.31 -0.20 -3.18
C GLY A 151 -9.81 -0.39 -3.47
N LEU A 152 -9.19 0.46 -4.28
CA LEU A 152 -7.81 0.28 -4.74
C LEU A 152 -6.77 0.50 -3.64
N ARG A 153 -5.63 -0.22 -3.74
CA ARG A 153 -4.42 0.18 -3.02
C ARG A 153 -3.85 1.45 -3.62
N VAL A 154 -3.19 2.29 -2.81
CA VAL A 154 -2.58 3.53 -3.32
C VAL A 154 -1.60 3.28 -4.47
N SER A 155 -0.84 2.18 -4.44
CA SER A 155 0.06 1.80 -5.53
C SER A 155 -0.68 1.40 -6.81
N GLU A 156 -1.82 0.77 -6.68
CA GLU A 156 -2.69 0.41 -7.81
C GLU A 156 -3.29 1.67 -8.46
N LEU A 157 -3.78 2.60 -7.63
CA LEU A 157 -4.33 3.87 -8.10
C LEU A 157 -3.31 4.70 -8.91
N ILE A 158 -2.10 4.88 -8.38
CA ILE A 158 -1.09 5.70 -9.07
C ILE A 158 -0.56 5.06 -10.35
N ASN A 159 -0.61 3.72 -10.44
CA ASN A 159 -0.17 2.96 -11.61
C ASN A 159 -1.29 2.73 -12.64
N LEU A 160 -2.52 3.18 -12.36
CA LEU A 160 -3.67 3.00 -13.26
C LEU A 160 -3.43 3.75 -14.57
N LYS A 161 -3.66 3.08 -15.69
CA LYS A 161 -3.48 3.58 -17.04
C LYS A 161 -4.81 3.92 -17.69
N ILE A 162 -4.78 4.77 -18.71
CA ILE A 162 -5.96 5.04 -19.53
C ILE A 162 -6.39 3.78 -20.27
N SER A 163 -5.41 3.01 -20.78
CA SER A 163 -5.63 1.72 -21.45
C SER A 163 -6.18 0.61 -20.52
N ASP A 164 -6.22 0.85 -19.20
CA ASP A 164 -6.80 -0.07 -18.22
C ASP A 164 -8.28 0.23 -17.93
N LEU A 165 -8.88 1.22 -18.58
CA LEU A 165 -10.27 1.64 -18.37
C LEU A 165 -11.19 0.97 -19.38
N PHE A 166 -11.98 0.00 -18.96
CA PHE A 166 -12.96 -0.73 -19.76
C PHE A 166 -14.37 -0.30 -19.31
N PHE A 167 -14.71 0.95 -19.57
CA PHE A 167 -15.92 1.57 -19.03
C PHE A 167 -17.20 1.05 -19.70
N ASP A 168 -17.13 0.68 -20.95
CA ASP A 168 -18.26 0.09 -21.69
C ASP A 168 -18.64 -1.29 -21.11
N GLU A 169 -17.65 -2.01 -20.57
CA GLU A 169 -17.84 -3.30 -19.90
C GLU A 169 -18.03 -3.15 -18.38
N GLY A 170 -17.93 -1.94 -17.83
CA GLY A 170 -18.11 -1.66 -16.40
C GLY A 170 -16.94 -2.06 -15.51
N PHE A 171 -15.69 -2.10 -16.03
CA PHE A 171 -14.51 -2.55 -15.29
C PHE A 171 -13.30 -1.63 -15.47
N ILE A 172 -12.38 -1.75 -14.52
CA ILE A 172 -10.99 -1.34 -14.67
C ILE A 172 -10.07 -2.53 -14.45
N LYS A 173 -8.96 -2.58 -15.20
CA LYS A 173 -7.89 -3.56 -15.01
C LYS A 173 -6.88 -3.00 -14.03
N VAL A 174 -6.54 -3.76 -13.00
CA VAL A 174 -5.66 -3.33 -11.93
C VAL A 174 -4.47 -4.29 -11.83
N THR A 175 -3.26 -3.76 -11.87
CA THR A 175 -2.03 -4.54 -11.66
C THR A 175 -1.59 -4.39 -10.20
N GLY A 176 -1.56 -5.53 -9.49
CA GLY A 176 -1.19 -5.63 -8.09
C GLY A 176 0.26 -6.05 -7.85
N LYS A 177 0.55 -6.57 -6.65
CA LYS A 177 1.86 -7.09 -6.27
C LYS A 177 2.24 -8.30 -7.13
N GLY A 178 3.48 -8.33 -7.63
CA GLY A 178 4.00 -9.42 -8.48
C GLY A 178 3.38 -9.44 -9.87
N ASP A 179 2.99 -8.27 -10.40
CA ASP A 179 2.37 -8.06 -11.72
C ASP A 179 1.07 -8.86 -11.95
N LYS A 180 0.46 -9.36 -10.86
CA LYS A 180 -0.83 -10.03 -10.94
C LYS A 180 -1.91 -9.03 -11.31
N GLN A 181 -2.65 -9.33 -12.39
CA GLN A 181 -3.73 -8.48 -12.88
C GLN A 181 -5.09 -9.01 -12.40
N ARG A 182 -6.01 -8.09 -12.15
CA ARG A 182 -7.41 -8.39 -11.88
C ARG A 182 -8.31 -7.33 -12.47
N PHE A 183 -9.55 -7.70 -12.77
CA PHE A 183 -10.60 -6.75 -13.11
C PHE A 183 -11.38 -6.36 -11.85
N VAL A 184 -11.63 -5.06 -11.70
CA VAL A 184 -12.40 -4.50 -10.60
C VAL A 184 -13.60 -3.78 -11.18
N PRO A 185 -14.83 -4.12 -10.79
CA PRO A 185 -16.03 -3.40 -11.22
C PRO A 185 -15.93 -1.94 -10.82
N ILE A 186 -16.49 -1.07 -11.66
CA ILE A 186 -16.51 0.37 -11.42
C ILE A 186 -17.94 0.92 -11.48
N VAL A 187 -18.33 1.65 -10.43
CA VAL A 187 -19.66 2.26 -10.35
C VAL A 187 -19.77 3.49 -11.26
N PRO A 188 -20.98 3.81 -11.79
CA PRO A 188 -21.19 4.90 -12.75
C PRO A 188 -20.67 6.27 -12.25
N ILE A 189 -20.84 6.56 -10.97
CA ILE A 189 -20.36 7.82 -10.38
C ILE A 189 -18.84 7.97 -10.46
N THR A 190 -18.09 6.88 -10.23
CA THR A 190 -16.64 6.87 -10.35
C THR A 190 -16.18 7.04 -11.79
N GLN A 191 -16.85 6.35 -12.74
CA GLN A 191 -16.61 6.53 -14.18
C GLN A 191 -16.81 8.00 -14.61
N LYS A 192 -17.90 8.62 -14.15
CA LYS A 192 -18.20 10.03 -14.42
C LYS A 192 -17.03 10.94 -14.03
N TYR A 193 -16.53 10.84 -12.80
CA TYR A 193 -15.46 11.72 -12.33
C TYR A 193 -14.10 11.41 -12.95
N ILE A 194 -13.81 10.16 -13.26
CA ILE A 194 -12.63 9.81 -14.06
C ILE A 194 -12.72 10.44 -15.46
N ASN A 195 -13.89 10.39 -16.11
CA ASN A 195 -14.09 10.97 -17.44
C ASN A 195 -13.97 12.49 -17.43
N ILE A 196 -14.55 13.19 -16.44
CA ILE A 196 -14.38 14.64 -16.26
C ILE A 196 -12.88 14.97 -16.16
N TYR A 197 -12.18 14.33 -15.22
CA TYR A 197 -10.75 14.56 -15.07
C TYR A 197 -9.96 14.24 -16.35
N LYS A 198 -10.22 13.07 -16.97
CA LYS A 198 -9.50 12.61 -18.16
C LYS A 198 -9.67 13.56 -19.34
N ASN A 199 -10.89 14.03 -19.59
CA ASN A 199 -11.23 14.77 -20.81
C ASN A 199 -11.05 16.29 -20.66
N GLU A 200 -11.25 16.84 -19.45
CA GLU A 200 -11.26 18.30 -19.23
C GLU A 200 -10.00 18.82 -18.58
N VAL A 201 -9.42 18.03 -17.65
CA VAL A 201 -8.26 18.48 -16.87
C VAL A 201 -6.96 17.91 -17.40
N ARG A 202 -6.90 16.60 -17.60
CA ARG A 202 -5.69 15.90 -18.03
C ARG A 202 -5.26 16.30 -19.46
N THR A 203 -6.21 16.58 -20.33
CA THR A 203 -5.99 17.03 -21.71
C THR A 203 -5.89 18.55 -21.85
N HIS A 204 -6.01 19.30 -20.75
CA HIS A 204 -5.94 20.75 -20.77
C HIS A 204 -4.59 21.23 -21.36
N PRO A 205 -4.57 22.25 -22.26
CA PRO A 205 -3.34 22.69 -22.96
C PRO A 205 -2.18 23.08 -22.03
N LYS A 206 -2.47 23.53 -20.82
CA LYS A 206 -1.45 23.86 -19.80
C LYS A 206 -0.86 22.62 -19.11
N GLN A 207 -1.50 21.47 -19.20
CA GLN A 207 -1.02 20.20 -18.65
C GLN A 207 -0.03 19.56 -19.61
N LYS A 208 1.26 19.90 -19.47
CA LYS A 208 2.31 19.25 -20.26
C LYS A 208 2.55 17.84 -19.74
N ILE A 209 2.19 16.83 -20.52
CA ILE A 209 2.45 15.43 -20.19
C ILE A 209 3.91 15.14 -20.58
N GLN A 210 4.68 14.56 -19.66
CA GLN A 210 6.06 14.17 -19.95
C GLN A 210 6.12 12.83 -20.67
N ALA A 211 7.16 12.66 -21.49
CA ALA A 211 7.41 11.42 -22.22
C ALA A 211 7.45 10.21 -21.27
N GLY A 212 6.74 9.14 -21.66
CA GLY A 212 6.56 7.92 -20.88
C GLY A 212 5.39 7.95 -19.88
N PHE A 213 4.63 9.05 -19.78
CA PHE A 213 3.46 9.16 -18.92
C PHE A 213 2.15 9.40 -19.70
N GLU A 214 2.16 9.21 -21.00
CA GLU A 214 1.01 9.45 -21.89
C GLU A 214 -0.18 8.57 -21.53
N ASP A 215 0.07 7.33 -21.14
CA ASP A 215 -0.96 6.36 -20.73
C ASP A 215 -1.26 6.38 -19.22
N THR A 216 -0.52 7.15 -18.41
CA THR A 216 -0.77 7.27 -16.98
C THR A 216 -2.06 8.06 -16.73
N LEU A 217 -3.02 7.50 -15.98
CA LEU A 217 -4.29 8.18 -15.74
C LEU A 217 -4.09 9.42 -14.87
N PHE A 218 -3.57 9.28 -13.66
CA PHE A 218 -3.45 10.38 -12.70
C PHE A 218 -2.08 11.05 -12.74
N LEU A 219 -2.05 12.30 -13.18
CA LEU A 219 -0.84 13.09 -13.32
C LEU A 219 -0.68 14.12 -12.19
N ASN A 220 0.57 14.38 -11.85
CA ASN A 220 0.92 15.52 -11.02
C ASN A 220 1.01 16.80 -11.87
N ARG A 221 1.18 17.97 -11.23
CA ARG A 221 1.29 19.28 -11.91
C ARG A 221 2.48 19.40 -12.87
N ARG A 222 3.44 18.45 -12.85
CA ARG A 222 4.59 18.41 -13.74
C ARG A 222 4.40 17.45 -14.92
N GLY A 223 3.20 16.87 -15.07
CA GLY A 223 2.88 15.90 -16.13
C GLY A 223 3.50 14.52 -15.94
N LYS A 224 3.90 14.17 -14.72
CA LYS A 224 4.40 12.85 -14.34
C LYS A 224 3.36 12.13 -13.47
N GLN A 225 3.55 10.85 -13.28
CA GLN A 225 2.78 10.04 -12.33
C GLN A 225 2.78 10.65 -10.92
N LEU A 226 1.66 10.53 -10.21
CA LEU A 226 1.56 10.86 -8.79
C LEU A 226 2.39 9.88 -7.95
N THR A 227 2.93 10.36 -6.82
CA THR A 227 3.59 9.50 -5.84
C THR A 227 2.60 9.08 -4.74
N ARG A 228 2.89 7.97 -4.06
CA ARG A 228 2.11 7.56 -2.88
C ARG A 228 2.03 8.68 -1.83
N ALA A 229 3.16 9.34 -1.56
CA ALA A 229 3.22 10.45 -0.60
C ALA A 229 2.26 11.58 -0.96
N MET A 230 2.13 11.94 -2.25
CA MET A 230 1.17 12.97 -2.70
C MET A 230 -0.28 12.56 -2.41
N ILE A 231 -0.65 11.30 -2.65
CA ILE A 231 -2.00 10.81 -2.34
C ILE A 231 -2.27 10.86 -0.83
N PHE A 232 -1.29 10.43 -0.01
CA PHE A 232 -1.41 10.56 1.45
C PHE A 232 -1.57 12.01 1.90
N THR A 233 -0.82 12.95 1.29
CA THR A 233 -0.93 14.38 1.59
C THR A 233 -2.32 14.93 1.23
N ILE A 234 -2.84 14.59 0.04
CA ILE A 234 -4.19 15.01 -0.39
C ILE A 234 -5.24 14.52 0.62
N VAL A 235 -5.23 13.23 0.95
CA VAL A 235 -6.19 12.64 1.90
C VAL A 235 -6.07 13.27 3.27
N LYS A 236 -4.85 13.49 3.77
CA LYS A 236 -4.59 14.11 5.08
C LYS A 236 -5.11 15.54 5.15
N GLN A 237 -4.80 16.36 4.14
CA GLN A 237 -5.26 17.76 4.07
C GLN A 237 -6.79 17.85 4.04
N LEU A 238 -7.46 16.99 3.28
CA LEU A 238 -8.92 16.95 3.24
C LEU A 238 -9.51 16.49 4.58
N ALA A 239 -8.90 15.51 5.25
CA ALA A 239 -9.33 15.07 6.57
C ALA A 239 -9.18 16.16 7.64
N GLU A 240 -8.08 16.91 7.59
CA GLU A 240 -7.85 18.06 8.47
C GLU A 240 -8.87 19.19 8.21
N LYS A 241 -9.14 19.50 6.93
CA LYS A 241 -10.12 20.50 6.51
C LYS A 241 -11.55 20.12 6.92
N ALA A 242 -11.91 18.84 6.83
CA ALA A 242 -13.18 18.29 7.28
C ALA A 242 -13.30 18.16 8.82
N GLY A 243 -12.24 18.48 9.59
CA GLY A 243 -12.23 18.43 11.04
C GLY A 243 -12.17 17.02 11.65
N PHE A 244 -11.75 16.02 10.92
CA PHE A 244 -11.63 14.66 11.45
C PHE A 244 -10.50 14.53 12.46
N LYS A 245 -10.81 13.97 13.64
CA LYS A 245 -9.83 13.67 14.70
C LYS A 245 -9.13 12.32 14.48
N LYS A 246 -9.76 11.40 13.73
CA LYS A 246 -9.19 10.09 13.40
C LYS A 246 -8.21 10.15 12.23
N SER A 247 -7.21 9.28 12.22
CA SER A 247 -6.23 9.22 11.14
C SER A 247 -6.85 8.58 9.90
N ILE A 248 -7.01 9.37 8.84
CA ILE A 248 -7.53 8.91 7.56
C ILE A 248 -6.39 8.76 6.55
N SER A 249 -6.37 7.64 5.85
CA SER A 249 -5.36 7.29 4.85
C SER A 249 -6.02 6.62 3.64
N PRO A 250 -5.33 6.44 2.51
CA PRO A 250 -5.85 5.66 1.39
C PRO A 250 -6.27 4.24 1.76
N HIS A 251 -5.62 3.62 2.76
CA HIS A 251 -6.03 2.31 3.27
C HIS A 251 -7.38 2.35 4.00
N THR A 252 -7.72 3.47 4.63
CA THR A 252 -9.02 3.66 5.28
C THR A 252 -10.15 3.59 4.26
N PHE A 253 -10.02 4.20 3.07
CA PHE A 253 -11.01 4.11 1.98
C PHE A 253 -11.22 2.67 1.51
N ARG A 254 -10.14 1.94 1.29
CA ARG A 254 -10.21 0.53 0.88
C ARG A 254 -10.87 -0.35 1.95
N HIS A 255 -10.57 -0.09 3.21
CA HIS A 255 -11.19 -0.81 4.33
C HIS A 255 -12.68 -0.49 4.44
N SER A 256 -13.06 0.80 4.28
CA SER A 256 -14.46 1.23 4.25
C SER A 256 -15.22 0.61 3.08
N PHE A 257 -14.62 0.55 1.87
CA PHE A 257 -15.20 -0.16 0.73
C PHE A 257 -15.54 -1.61 1.07
N ALA A 258 -14.58 -2.36 1.63
CA ALA A 258 -14.80 -3.75 2.01
C ALA A 258 -15.87 -3.90 3.10
N THR A 259 -15.84 -3.05 4.11
CA THR A 259 -16.79 -3.07 5.23
C THR A 259 -18.21 -2.74 4.76
N HIS A 260 -18.37 -1.73 3.90
CA HIS A 260 -19.69 -1.36 3.40
C HIS A 260 -20.31 -2.43 2.50
N LEU A 261 -19.52 -3.05 1.63
CA LEU A 261 -20.00 -4.20 0.85
C LEU A 261 -20.45 -5.35 1.76
N LEU A 262 -19.66 -5.66 2.78
CA LEU A 262 -19.99 -6.72 3.73
C LEU A 262 -21.24 -6.39 4.55
N GLN A 263 -21.38 -5.15 5.04
CA GLN A 263 -22.56 -4.69 5.77
C GLN A 263 -23.83 -4.72 4.92
N ASN A 264 -23.68 -4.47 3.60
CA ASN A 264 -24.77 -4.58 2.64
C ASN A 264 -24.99 -6.02 2.13
N HIS A 265 -24.40 -7.03 2.81
CA HIS A 265 -24.58 -8.45 2.52
C HIS A 265 -23.92 -8.97 1.22
N ALA A 266 -22.91 -8.28 0.69
CA ALA A 266 -22.08 -8.86 -0.36
C ALA A 266 -21.28 -10.05 0.19
N ASP A 267 -21.13 -11.08 -0.62
CA ASP A 267 -20.37 -12.26 -0.20
C ASP A 267 -18.87 -11.97 -0.03
N LEU A 268 -18.28 -12.58 0.99
CA LEU A 268 -16.88 -12.35 1.35
C LEU A 268 -15.91 -12.73 0.23
N ARG A 269 -16.25 -13.75 -0.56
CA ARG A 269 -15.43 -14.23 -1.67
C ARG A 269 -15.31 -13.19 -2.78
N SER A 270 -16.42 -12.59 -3.18
CA SER A 270 -16.43 -11.50 -4.16
C SER A 270 -15.62 -10.30 -3.67
N ILE A 271 -15.76 -9.93 -2.39
CA ILE A 271 -14.96 -8.85 -1.80
C ILE A 271 -13.46 -9.18 -1.85
N GLN A 272 -13.06 -10.40 -1.50
CA GLN A 272 -11.67 -10.84 -1.55
C GLN A 272 -11.09 -10.82 -2.98
N LEU A 273 -11.87 -11.25 -3.98
CA LEU A 273 -11.49 -11.21 -5.39
C LEU A 273 -11.27 -9.77 -5.87
N MET A 274 -12.24 -8.87 -5.60
CA MET A 274 -12.10 -7.45 -5.95
C MET A 274 -10.89 -6.80 -5.30
N LEU A 275 -10.61 -7.15 -4.07
CA LEU A 275 -9.47 -6.63 -3.33
C LEU A 275 -8.12 -7.28 -3.73
N GLY A 276 -8.12 -8.43 -4.37
CA GLY A 276 -6.89 -9.16 -4.74
C GLY A 276 -6.13 -9.63 -3.50
N HIS A 277 -6.79 -10.42 -2.64
CA HIS A 277 -6.16 -11.09 -1.52
C HIS A 277 -5.51 -12.40 -1.99
N GLU A 278 -4.26 -12.62 -1.65
CA GLU A 278 -3.36 -13.67 -2.18
C GLU A 278 -3.76 -15.13 -1.84
N SER A 279 -4.76 -15.36 -1.00
CA SER A 279 -5.06 -16.72 -0.51
C SER A 279 -5.84 -17.62 -1.49
N ILE A 280 -6.00 -17.19 -2.75
CA ILE A 280 -6.74 -17.98 -3.73
C ILE A 280 -5.93 -18.10 -5.02
N THR A 281 -5.26 -19.23 -5.12
CA THR A 281 -4.57 -19.75 -6.30
C THR A 281 -5.57 -20.00 -7.44
N THR A 282 -5.21 -19.52 -8.63
CA THR A 282 -5.70 -19.78 -9.98
C THR A 282 -6.37 -18.59 -10.67
N THR A 283 -5.53 -17.86 -11.39
CA THR A 283 -5.92 -16.67 -12.17
C THR A 283 -6.63 -17.04 -13.49
N GLU A 284 -6.49 -18.28 -13.99
CA GLU A 284 -6.94 -18.63 -15.33
C GLU A 284 -8.41 -19.07 -15.47
N ILE A 285 -9.03 -19.58 -14.41
CA ILE A 285 -10.42 -20.07 -14.46
C ILE A 285 -11.45 -18.94 -14.31
N TYR A 286 -11.04 -17.75 -13.83
CA TYR A 286 -11.95 -16.66 -13.43
C TYR A 286 -12.20 -15.57 -14.48
N VAL A 287 -11.61 -15.67 -15.67
CA VAL A 287 -11.68 -14.60 -16.67
C VAL A 287 -13.08 -14.44 -17.28
N HIS A 288 -13.91 -15.48 -17.30
CA HIS A 288 -15.20 -15.41 -17.99
C HIS A 288 -16.47 -15.52 -17.11
N LEU A 289 -16.41 -16.22 -15.99
CA LEU A 289 -17.59 -16.46 -15.15
C LEU A 289 -17.82 -15.41 -14.06
N ASP A 290 -16.77 -14.72 -13.61
CA ASP A 290 -16.83 -13.84 -12.44
C ASP A 290 -17.13 -12.36 -12.75
N LYS A 291 -16.94 -11.88 -13.99
CA LYS A 291 -17.11 -10.45 -14.30
C LYS A 291 -18.55 -9.98 -14.08
N SER A 292 -19.52 -10.68 -14.64
CA SER A 292 -20.95 -10.32 -14.50
C SER A 292 -21.42 -10.44 -13.05
N HIS A 293 -20.96 -11.46 -12.32
CA HIS A 293 -21.27 -11.62 -10.91
C HIS A 293 -20.68 -10.48 -10.07
N LEU A 294 -19.40 -10.14 -10.26
CA LEU A 294 -18.76 -9.05 -9.51
C LEU A 294 -19.39 -7.70 -9.81
N THR A 295 -19.81 -7.44 -11.07
CA THR A 295 -20.55 -6.22 -11.42
C THR A 295 -21.88 -6.18 -10.68
N ALA A 296 -22.67 -7.27 -10.73
CA ALA A 296 -23.94 -7.34 -10.02
C ALA A 296 -23.77 -7.16 -8.49
N VAL A 297 -22.71 -7.67 -7.91
CA VAL A 297 -22.39 -7.46 -6.48
C VAL A 297 -22.13 -5.99 -6.20
N VAL A 298 -21.35 -5.30 -7.02
CA VAL A 298 -21.05 -3.87 -6.82
C VAL A 298 -22.29 -3.02 -7.08
N GLU A 299 -23.03 -3.26 -8.15
CA GLU A 299 -24.28 -2.54 -8.44
C GLU A 299 -25.33 -2.71 -7.35
N LYS A 300 -25.45 -3.90 -6.78
CA LYS A 300 -26.43 -4.20 -5.73
C LYS A 300 -26.04 -3.70 -4.37
N TYR A 301 -24.76 -3.82 -3.99
CA TYR A 301 -24.30 -3.69 -2.62
C TYR A 301 -23.39 -2.49 -2.38
N HIS A 302 -22.84 -1.83 -3.42
CA HIS A 302 -22.02 -0.65 -3.22
C HIS A 302 -22.90 0.58 -2.92
N PRO A 303 -22.63 1.37 -1.87
CA PRO A 303 -23.48 2.48 -1.45
C PRO A 303 -23.56 3.65 -2.45
N ARG A 304 -22.62 3.77 -3.38
CA ARG A 304 -22.54 4.83 -4.40
C ARG A 304 -22.81 4.27 -5.81
N LYS A 305 -23.83 3.49 -5.94
CA LYS A 305 -24.29 2.98 -7.24
C LYS A 305 -24.97 4.07 -8.08
#